data_fba57bcf260d17a85e2c646c59197e6a
#
_entry.id   fba57bcf260d17a85e2c646c59197e6a
#
_cell.length_a   1.000
_cell.length_b   1.000
_cell.length_c   1.000
_cell.angle_alpha   90.00
_cell.angle_beta   90.00
_cell.angle_gamma   90.00
#
_symmetry.space_group_name_H-M   'P 1'
#
loop_
_entity.id
_entity.type
_entity.pdbx_description
1 polymer ?
#
loop_
_entity_poly.entity_id
_entity_poly.type
_entity_poly.pdbx_seq_one_letter_code
_entity_poly.pdbx_strand_id
1 'polypeptide(L)' 'CPFYSVDKYDVDGVFTIEFHKYFTDVSVVEGSGTVNGIPLEKGQHFIVPAGYGKCRFEGVMSLICSNPEKH' A
#
# COMPACT_ATOMS: atom_id res chain seq x y z
N CYS A 1 1.03 10.89 21.24
CA CYS A 1 1.72 9.71 20.74
C CYS A 1 0.94 9.09 19.58
N PRO A 2 1.52 8.99 18.42
CA PRO A 2 0.81 8.42 17.30
C PRO A 2 0.62 6.90 17.47
N PHE A 3 -0.53 6.46 17.04
CA PHE A 3 -0.84 5.03 17.06
C PHE A 3 -0.78 4.46 15.66
N TYR A 4 -0.14 5.17 14.76
CA TYR A 4 -0.02 4.74 13.37
C TYR A 4 1.44 4.67 12.97
N SER A 5 1.71 3.72 12.13
CA SER A 5 2.99 3.62 11.47
C SER A 5 2.77 4.01 10.01
N VAL A 6 3.48 5.01 9.53
CA VAL A 6 3.30 5.50 8.17
C VAL A 6 4.59 5.30 7.40
N ASP A 7 4.51 4.58 6.29
CA ASP A 7 5.66 4.28 5.46
C ASP A 7 5.39 4.72 4.04
N LYS A 8 6.41 5.28 3.40
CA LYS A 8 6.32 5.67 2.00
C LYS A 8 7.14 4.71 1.16
N TYR A 9 6.53 4.24 0.08
CA TYR A 9 7.19 3.34 -0.86
C TYR A 9 7.16 3.94 -2.24
N ASP A 10 8.29 3.87 -2.94
CA ASP A 10 8.38 4.28 -4.33
C ASP A 10 8.49 3.02 -5.16
N VAL A 11 7.49 2.79 -6.00
CA VAL A 11 7.45 1.62 -6.86
C VAL A 11 7.95 2.02 -8.24
N ASP A 12 8.92 1.26 -8.75
CA ASP A 12 9.47 1.47 -10.08
C ASP A 12 9.66 0.09 -10.68
N GLY A 13 8.63 -0.37 -11.37
CA GLY A 13 8.62 -1.71 -11.95
C GLY A 13 7.69 -2.62 -11.17
N VAL A 14 8.26 -3.60 -10.47
CA VAL A 14 7.48 -4.56 -9.70
C VAL A 14 7.92 -4.49 -8.24
N PHE A 15 6.93 -4.40 -7.37
CA PHE A 15 7.19 -4.36 -5.93
C PHE A 15 6.16 -5.23 -5.24
N THR A 16 6.63 -6.22 -4.49
CA THR A 16 5.75 -7.13 -3.77
C THR A 16 5.93 -6.92 -2.28
N ILE A 17 4.83 -6.79 -1.58
CA ILE A 17 4.86 -6.64 -0.14
C ILE A 17 3.77 -7.54 0.46
N GLU A 18 4.05 -8.10 1.60
CA GLU A 18 3.12 -8.97 2.29
C GLU A 18 2.56 -8.28 3.52
N PHE A 19 1.24 -8.24 3.60
CA PHE A 19 0.55 -7.68 4.75
C PHE A 19 -0.06 -8.83 5.53
N HIS A 20 0.34 -8.99 6.77
CA HIS A 20 -0.13 -10.13 7.54
C HIS A 20 -0.43 -9.81 9.01
N LYS A 21 -0.50 -8.53 9.33
CA LYS A 21 -0.88 -8.12 10.68
C LYS A 21 -2.25 -7.46 10.64
N TYR A 22 -2.30 -6.17 10.90
CA TYR A 22 -3.55 -5.44 10.90
C TYR A 22 -3.83 -4.92 9.50
N PHE A 23 -5.02 -4.37 9.31
CA PHE A 23 -5.32 -3.77 8.01
C PHE A 23 -4.34 -2.64 7.71
N THR A 24 -4.12 -2.40 6.43
CA THR A 24 -3.21 -1.37 5.97
C THR A 24 -3.94 -0.45 5.02
N ASP A 25 -3.88 0.84 5.29
CA ASP A 25 -4.45 1.85 4.41
C ASP A 25 -3.36 2.28 3.43
N VAL A 26 -3.59 2.04 2.15
CA VAL A 26 -2.63 2.36 1.10
C VAL A 26 -3.18 3.49 0.26
N SER A 27 -2.38 4.53 0.10
CA SER A 27 -2.76 5.69 -0.70
C SER A 27 -1.75 5.91 -1.82
N VAL A 28 -2.24 6.10 -3.03
CA VAL A 28 -1.39 6.42 -4.17
C VAL A 28 -1.27 7.94 -4.25
N VAL A 29 -0.06 8.44 -4.01
CA VAL A 29 0.16 9.89 -3.97
C VAL A 29 0.74 10.44 -5.27
N GLU A 30 1.38 9.58 -6.05
CA GLU A 30 1.98 9.97 -7.33
C GLU A 30 1.97 8.80 -8.28
N GLY A 31 1.89 9.10 -9.59
CA GLY A 31 2.02 8.09 -10.61
C GLY A 31 0.79 7.21 -10.77
N SER A 32 1.01 6.06 -11.40
CA SER A 32 -0.06 5.09 -11.65
C SER A 32 0.54 3.71 -11.83
N GLY A 33 -0.30 2.71 -11.73
CA GLY A 33 0.12 1.33 -11.89
C GLY A 33 -1.00 0.39 -11.55
N THR A 34 -0.65 -0.81 -11.08
CA THR A 34 -1.65 -1.80 -10.70
C THR A 34 -1.22 -2.49 -9.42
N VAL A 35 -2.22 -3.01 -8.70
CA VAL A 35 -1.99 -3.90 -7.58
C VAL A 35 -2.79 -5.17 -7.83
N ASN A 36 -2.10 -6.30 -7.93
CA ASN A 36 -2.71 -7.59 -8.24
C ASN A 36 -3.63 -7.52 -9.48
N GLY A 37 -3.22 -6.71 -10.47
CA GLY A 37 -4.00 -6.55 -11.68
C GLY A 37 -5.10 -5.49 -11.62
N ILE A 38 -5.28 -4.87 -10.45
CA ILE A 38 -6.31 -3.84 -10.30
C ILE A 38 -5.66 -2.47 -10.56
N PRO A 39 -6.19 -1.69 -11.51
CA PRO A 39 -5.58 -0.40 -11.85
C PRO A 39 -5.65 0.60 -10.71
N LEU A 40 -4.56 1.34 -10.55
CA LEU A 40 -4.44 2.39 -9.54
C LEU A 40 -4.07 3.69 -10.20
N GLU A 41 -4.60 4.78 -9.67
CA GLU A 41 -4.30 6.11 -10.16
C GLU A 41 -3.96 7.02 -8.99
N LYS A 42 -3.33 8.13 -9.32
CA LYS A 42 -3.02 9.15 -8.33
C LYS A 42 -4.29 9.61 -7.62
N GLY A 43 -4.22 9.69 -6.31
CA GLY A 43 -5.35 10.10 -5.50
C GLY A 43 -6.24 8.98 -5.03
N GLN A 44 -6.01 7.76 -5.50
CA GLN A 44 -6.76 6.62 -5.03
C GLN A 44 -6.20 6.09 -3.73
N HIS A 45 -7.08 5.50 -2.95
CA HIS A 45 -6.65 4.83 -1.73
C HIS A 45 -7.54 3.60 -1.52
N PHE A 46 -6.99 2.64 -0.80
CA PHE A 46 -7.71 1.40 -0.53
C PHE A 46 -7.18 0.80 0.76
N ILE A 47 -7.92 -0.15 1.29
CA ILE A 47 -7.55 -0.82 2.53
C ILE A 47 -7.28 -2.28 2.24
N VAL A 48 -6.13 -2.75 2.72
CA VAL A 48 -5.77 -4.16 2.62
C VAL A 48 -6.11 -4.80 3.96
N PRO A 49 -7.05 -5.74 3.99
CA PRO A 49 -7.44 -6.37 5.25
C PRO A 49 -6.34 -7.25 5.83
N ALA A 50 -6.42 -7.47 7.12
CA ALA A 50 -5.47 -8.34 7.82
C ALA A 50 -5.53 -9.73 7.21
N GLY A 51 -4.35 -10.32 7.01
CA GLY A 51 -4.27 -11.66 6.46
C GLY A 51 -4.52 -11.75 4.97
N TYR A 52 -4.55 -10.61 4.28
CA TYR A 52 -4.76 -10.61 2.83
C TYR A 52 -3.64 -11.35 2.09
N GLY A 53 -2.42 -11.26 2.61
CA GLY A 53 -1.29 -11.91 1.99
C GLY A 53 -0.48 -10.95 1.15
N LYS A 54 0.00 -11.42 0.02
CA LYS A 54 0.91 -10.63 -0.81
C LYS A 54 0.17 -9.73 -1.76
N CYS A 55 0.66 -8.50 -1.87
CA CYS A 55 0.19 -7.53 -2.85
C CYS A 55 1.32 -7.24 -3.82
N ARG A 56 1.07 -7.40 -5.09
CA ARG A 56 2.06 -7.13 -6.11
C ARG A 56 1.71 -5.83 -6.82
N PHE A 57 2.57 -4.85 -6.64
CA PHE A 57 2.41 -3.55 -7.28
C PHE A 57 3.26 -3.49 -8.53
N GLU A 58 2.69 -3.03 -9.62
CA GLU A 58 3.41 -2.89 -10.88
C GLU A 58 3.17 -1.50 -11.44
N GLY A 59 4.21 -0.92 -12.00
CA GLY A 59 4.16 0.40 -12.60
C GLY A 59 5.11 1.35 -11.92
N VAL A 60 4.87 2.64 -12.10
CA VAL A 60 5.68 3.68 -11.46
C VAL A 60 4.75 4.54 -10.63
N MET A 61 4.90 4.46 -9.33
CA MET A 61 4.02 5.18 -8.42
C MET A 61 4.64 5.31 -7.06
N SER A 62 4.16 6.27 -6.30
CA SER A 62 4.55 6.45 -4.91
C SER A 62 3.35 6.15 -4.02
N LEU A 63 3.57 5.35 -3.01
CA LEU A 63 2.52 4.91 -2.11
C LEU A 63 2.82 5.33 -0.69
N ILE A 64 1.76 5.58 0.06
CA ILE A 64 1.88 5.77 1.50
C ILE A 64 1.03 4.70 2.16
N CYS A 65 1.67 3.89 2.99
CA CYS A 65 1.00 2.84 3.73
C CYS A 65 0.89 3.24 5.19
N SER A 66 -0.30 3.17 5.71
CA SER A 66 -0.58 3.55 7.08
C SER A 66 -1.14 2.35 7.83
N ASN A 67 -0.48 1.97 8.90
CA ASN A 67 -0.90 0.84 9.72
C ASN A 67 -1.18 1.30 11.13
N PRO A 68 -2.28 0.86 11.75
CA PRO A 68 -2.44 1.12 13.15
C PRO A 68 -1.48 0.27 13.94
N GLU A 69 -0.90 0.85 14.97
CA GLU A 69 -0.05 0.10 15.88
C GLU A 69 -0.86 -0.26 17.10
N LYS A 70 -0.76 -1.51 17.48
CA LYS A 70 -1.49 -2.00 18.61
C LYS A 70 -0.55 -2.35 19.74
N HIS A 71 -0.95 -2.00 20.93
CA HIS A 71 -0.18 -2.25 22.14
C HIS A 71 -0.89 -3.22 23.04
#